data_796bde2d24507eaf5ee4c203b9dab91c
#
_entry.id   796bde2d24507eaf5ee4c203b9dab91c
#
_cell.length_a   1.000
_cell.length_b   1.000
_cell.length_c   1.000
_cell.angle_alpha   90.00
_cell.angle_beta   90.00
_cell.angle_gamma   90.00
#
_symmetry.space_group_name_H-M   'P 1'
#
loop_
_entity.id
_entity.type
_entity.pdbx_description
1 polymer ?
#
loop_
_entity_poly.entity_id
_entity_poly.type
_entity_poly.pdbx_seq_one_letter_code
_entity_poly.pdbx_strand_id
1 'polypeptide(L)'
;MATHESSKKRARQDEKRNARNRANISAMRTAIGKVKEAIANKDMQNVDELMRQAQSVIAKTRRKGALHANNMARRIGRLTKAVTKAKTAPAVEATAKPATKKAPAKSTAKASSKAKK
;
A
#
# COMPACT_ATOMS: atom_id res chain seq x y z
N MET A 1 10.35 -33.66 -2.32
CA MET A 1 9.34 -34.33 -3.15
C MET A 1 8.22 -34.84 -2.28
N ALA A 2 6.98 -34.55 -2.62
CA ALA A 2 5.83 -35.04 -1.89
C ALA A 2 5.60 -36.54 -2.24
N THR A 3 5.85 -37.42 -1.31
CA THR A 3 5.74 -38.88 -1.50
C THR A 3 4.31 -39.41 -1.29
N HIS A 4 3.52 -38.74 -0.43
CA HIS A 4 2.15 -39.11 -0.17
C HIS A 4 1.15 -38.57 -1.20
N GLU A 5 0.15 -39.37 -1.59
CA GLU A 5 -0.91 -38.92 -2.52
C GLU A 5 -1.68 -37.70 -2.02
N SER A 6 -1.94 -37.61 -0.71
CA SER A 6 -2.56 -36.45 -0.08
C SER A 6 -1.72 -35.17 -0.27
N SER A 7 -0.39 -35.27 -0.19
CA SER A 7 0.53 -34.15 -0.44
C SER A 7 0.54 -33.74 -1.90
N LYS A 8 0.51 -34.71 -2.82
CA LYS A 8 0.39 -34.44 -4.27
C LYS A 8 -0.92 -33.75 -4.61
N LYS A 9 -2.02 -34.15 -3.99
CA LYS A 9 -3.32 -33.51 -4.14
C LYS A 9 -3.30 -32.07 -3.63
N ARG A 10 -2.72 -31.83 -2.45
CA ARG A 10 -2.55 -30.47 -1.89
C ARG A 10 -1.70 -29.57 -2.81
N ALA A 11 -0.57 -30.09 -3.29
CA ALA A 11 0.30 -29.33 -4.18
C ALA A 11 -0.45 -28.85 -5.44
N ARG A 12 -1.23 -29.71 -6.08
CA ARG A 12 -2.07 -29.36 -7.23
C ARG A 12 -3.14 -28.31 -6.89
N GLN A 13 -3.75 -28.43 -5.70
CA GLN A 13 -4.74 -27.46 -5.24
C GLN A 13 -4.11 -26.10 -4.92
N ASP A 14 -2.94 -26.10 -4.29
CA ASP A 14 -2.22 -24.91 -3.92
C ASP A 14 -1.71 -24.14 -5.15
N GLU A 15 -1.28 -24.86 -6.19
CA GLU A 15 -0.91 -24.23 -7.47
C GLU A 15 -2.09 -23.49 -8.09
N LYS A 16 -3.28 -24.12 -8.16
CA LYS A 16 -4.50 -23.49 -8.66
C LYS A 16 -4.93 -22.29 -7.82
N ARG A 17 -4.85 -22.40 -6.48
CA ARG A 17 -5.15 -21.29 -5.56
C ARG A 17 -4.17 -20.15 -5.74
N ASN A 18 -2.89 -20.46 -5.85
CA ASN A 18 -1.82 -19.48 -6.01
C ASN A 18 -1.99 -18.70 -7.32
N ALA A 19 -2.28 -19.38 -8.43
CA ALA A 19 -2.56 -18.74 -9.70
C ALA A 19 -3.76 -17.77 -9.62
N ARG A 20 -4.87 -18.17 -9.00
CA ARG A 20 -6.04 -17.31 -8.77
C ARG A 20 -5.72 -16.10 -7.89
N ASN A 21 -5.03 -16.35 -6.79
CA ASN A 21 -4.68 -15.28 -5.85
C ASN A 21 -3.74 -14.26 -6.50
N ARG A 22 -2.76 -14.74 -7.25
CA ARG A 22 -1.82 -13.90 -8.01
C ARG A 22 -2.54 -13.03 -9.03
N ALA A 23 -3.49 -13.59 -9.78
CA ALA A 23 -4.30 -12.85 -10.74
C ALA A 23 -5.14 -11.76 -10.06
N ASN A 24 -5.81 -12.09 -8.94
CA ASN A 24 -6.61 -11.11 -8.19
C ASN A 24 -5.76 -9.99 -7.58
N ILE A 25 -4.59 -10.32 -7.04
CA ILE A 25 -3.66 -9.31 -6.49
C ILE A 25 -3.10 -8.43 -7.61
N SER A 26 -2.80 -8.99 -8.78
CA SER A 26 -2.34 -8.23 -9.94
C SER A 26 -3.41 -7.23 -10.41
N ALA A 27 -4.67 -7.68 -10.58
CA ALA A 27 -5.78 -6.81 -10.94
C ALA A 27 -5.99 -5.66 -9.93
N MET A 28 -5.86 -5.96 -8.63
CA MET A 28 -5.93 -4.95 -7.57
C MET A 28 -4.79 -3.92 -7.69
N ARG A 29 -3.57 -4.37 -7.93
CA ARG A 29 -2.41 -3.47 -8.10
C ARG A 29 -2.60 -2.55 -9.31
N THR A 30 -3.09 -3.08 -10.41
CA THR A 30 -3.38 -2.30 -11.62
C THR A 30 -4.45 -1.24 -11.35
N ALA A 31 -5.53 -1.58 -10.67
CA ALA A 31 -6.57 -0.63 -10.31
C ALA A 31 -6.04 0.50 -9.42
N ILE A 32 -5.21 0.17 -8.43
CA ILE A 32 -4.55 1.18 -7.58
C ILE A 32 -3.58 2.05 -8.39
N GLY A 33 -2.86 1.46 -9.34
CA GLY A 33 -1.96 2.17 -10.25
C GLY A 33 -2.69 3.25 -11.05
N LYS A 34 -3.82 2.90 -11.67
CA LYS A 34 -4.65 3.83 -12.44
C LYS A 34 -5.09 5.05 -11.62
N VAL A 35 -5.50 4.85 -10.35
CA VAL A 35 -5.85 5.98 -9.47
C VAL A 35 -4.64 6.87 -9.20
N LYS A 36 -3.47 6.29 -8.95
CA LYS A 36 -2.25 7.08 -8.73
C LYS A 36 -1.80 7.85 -9.96
N GLU A 37 -1.92 7.25 -11.12
CA GLU A 37 -1.62 7.91 -12.41
C GLU A 37 -2.57 9.08 -12.66
N ALA A 38 -3.87 8.91 -12.43
CA ALA A 38 -4.85 9.97 -12.55
C ALA A 38 -4.56 11.14 -11.58
N ILE A 39 -4.14 10.83 -10.35
CA ILE A 39 -3.70 11.86 -9.39
C ILE A 39 -2.44 12.59 -9.91
N ALA A 40 -1.47 11.86 -10.44
CA ALA A 40 -0.23 12.45 -10.98
C ALA A 40 -0.50 13.34 -12.20
N ASN A 41 -1.43 12.94 -13.05
CA ASN A 41 -1.85 13.68 -14.22
C ASN A 41 -2.81 14.85 -13.90
N LYS A 42 -3.17 15.04 -12.61
CA LYS A 42 -4.15 16.05 -12.15
C LYS A 42 -5.53 15.92 -12.80
N ASP A 43 -5.89 14.72 -13.22
CA ASP A 43 -7.15 14.41 -13.91
C ASP A 43 -8.27 14.17 -12.89
N MET A 44 -8.72 15.24 -12.23
CA MET A 44 -9.64 15.18 -11.10
C MET A 44 -11.04 14.70 -11.45
N GLN A 45 -11.43 14.79 -12.73
CA GLN A 45 -12.77 14.37 -13.17
C GLN A 45 -12.89 12.83 -13.12
N ASN A 46 -11.86 12.12 -13.50
CA ASN A 46 -11.87 10.65 -13.55
C ASN A 46 -11.42 9.99 -12.24
N VAL A 47 -10.78 10.73 -11.34
CA VAL A 47 -10.25 10.18 -10.08
C VAL A 47 -11.32 9.55 -9.22
N ASP A 48 -12.51 10.13 -9.11
CA ASP A 48 -13.60 9.62 -8.28
C ASP A 48 -14.15 8.29 -8.82
N GLU A 49 -14.31 8.20 -10.12
CA GLU A 49 -14.75 6.97 -10.77
C GLU A 49 -13.71 5.86 -10.64
N LEU A 50 -12.45 6.17 -10.93
CA LEU A 50 -11.33 5.23 -10.76
C LEU A 50 -11.18 4.79 -9.30
N MET A 51 -11.45 5.69 -8.35
CA MET A 51 -11.44 5.35 -6.92
C MET A 51 -12.55 4.35 -6.56
N ARG A 52 -13.78 4.54 -7.06
CA ARG A 52 -14.88 3.58 -6.86
C ARG A 52 -14.56 2.22 -7.48
N GLN A 53 -14.01 2.21 -8.68
CA GLN A 53 -13.56 0.99 -9.35
C GLN A 53 -12.47 0.28 -8.54
N ALA A 54 -11.46 1.00 -8.07
CA ALA A 54 -10.39 0.45 -7.25
C ALA A 54 -10.93 -0.14 -5.93
N GLN A 55 -11.82 0.55 -5.24
CA GLN A 55 -12.48 0.03 -4.04
C GLN A 55 -13.24 -1.26 -4.30
N SER A 56 -13.99 -1.33 -5.40
CA SER A 56 -14.73 -2.52 -5.83
C SER A 56 -13.78 -3.70 -6.06
N VAL A 57 -12.67 -3.48 -6.78
CA VAL A 57 -11.67 -4.53 -7.06
C VAL A 57 -10.99 -5.01 -5.77
N ILE A 58 -10.62 -4.09 -4.88
CA ILE A 58 -10.02 -4.44 -3.58
C ILE A 58 -11.00 -5.26 -2.73
N ALA A 59 -12.27 -4.88 -2.68
CA ALA A 59 -13.31 -5.60 -1.96
C ALA A 59 -13.55 -7.01 -2.55
N LYS A 60 -13.58 -7.13 -3.88
CA LYS A 60 -13.66 -8.43 -4.58
C LYS A 60 -12.47 -9.33 -4.25
N THR A 61 -11.25 -8.77 -4.22
CA THR A 61 -10.03 -9.50 -3.89
C THR A 61 -10.06 -10.04 -2.46
N ARG A 62 -10.59 -9.25 -1.50
CA ARG A 62 -10.82 -9.72 -0.13
C ARG A 62 -11.85 -10.84 -0.08
N ARG A 63 -12.99 -10.67 -0.75
CA ARG A 63 -14.07 -11.68 -0.78
C ARG A 63 -13.60 -13.02 -1.33
N LYS A 64 -12.67 -13.01 -2.27
CA LYS A 64 -12.01 -14.20 -2.81
C LYS A 64 -10.94 -14.81 -1.90
N GLY A 65 -10.68 -14.26 -0.73
CA GLY A 65 -9.72 -14.75 0.24
C GLY A 65 -8.25 -14.45 -0.09
N ALA A 66 -7.96 -13.70 -1.15
CA ALA A 66 -6.59 -13.34 -1.53
C ALA A 66 -6.01 -12.18 -0.70
N LEU A 67 -6.85 -11.46 0.06
CA LEU A 67 -6.47 -10.31 0.85
C LEU A 67 -7.14 -10.32 2.22
N HIS A 68 -6.37 -10.05 3.28
CA HIS A 68 -6.90 -9.91 4.63
C HIS A 68 -7.67 -8.59 4.81
N ALA A 69 -8.70 -8.58 5.69
CA ALA A 69 -9.55 -7.41 5.93
C ALA A 69 -8.77 -6.15 6.32
N ASN A 70 -7.79 -6.26 7.21
CA ASN A 70 -6.96 -5.15 7.65
C ASN A 70 -6.13 -4.55 6.50
N ASN A 71 -5.63 -5.39 5.61
CA ASN A 71 -4.91 -4.95 4.42
C ASN A 71 -5.84 -4.20 3.45
N MET A 72 -7.07 -4.68 3.28
CA MET A 72 -8.09 -3.99 2.50
C MET A 72 -8.35 -2.58 3.04
N ALA A 73 -8.67 -2.47 4.33
CA ALA A 73 -8.95 -1.20 4.99
C ALA A 73 -7.76 -0.23 4.87
N ARG A 74 -6.54 -0.72 5.11
CA ARG A 74 -5.31 0.07 4.99
C ARG A 74 -5.10 0.61 3.57
N ARG A 75 -5.32 -0.22 2.54
CA ARG A 75 -5.15 0.19 1.14
C ARG A 75 -6.20 1.22 0.74
N ILE A 76 -7.46 1.00 1.08
CA ILE A 76 -8.54 1.97 0.82
C ILE A 76 -8.26 3.28 1.54
N GLY A 77 -7.93 3.25 2.83
CA GLY A 77 -7.63 4.45 3.61
C GLY A 77 -6.46 5.26 3.03
N ARG A 78 -5.38 4.59 2.60
CA ARG A 78 -4.26 5.27 1.95
C ARG A 78 -4.64 5.91 0.62
N LEU A 79 -5.46 5.21 -0.19
CA LEU A 79 -5.96 5.75 -1.44
C LEU A 79 -6.86 6.96 -1.22
N THR A 80 -7.81 6.87 -0.30
CA THR A 80 -8.71 7.99 0.05
C THR A 80 -7.91 9.21 0.48
N LYS A 81 -6.93 9.04 1.38
CA LYS A 81 -6.04 10.12 1.81
C LYS A 81 -5.28 10.75 0.64
N ALA A 82 -4.79 9.94 -0.30
CA ALA A 82 -4.07 10.45 -1.47
C ALA A 82 -4.99 11.26 -2.39
N VAL A 83 -6.22 10.79 -2.63
CA VAL A 83 -7.22 11.51 -3.43
C VAL A 83 -7.64 12.80 -2.75
N THR A 84 -7.93 12.77 -1.44
CA THR A 84 -8.29 13.97 -0.68
C THR A 84 -7.15 15.01 -0.71
N LYS A 85 -5.93 14.55 -0.48
CA LYS A 85 -4.76 15.42 -0.56
C LYS A 85 -4.58 16.05 -1.95
N ALA A 86 -4.81 15.28 -3.01
CA ALA A 86 -4.72 15.79 -4.38
C ALA A 86 -5.82 16.80 -4.69
N LYS A 87 -7.03 16.62 -4.13
CA LYS A 87 -8.13 17.58 -4.28
C LYS A 87 -7.92 18.88 -3.49
N THR A 88 -7.29 18.80 -2.32
CA THR A 88 -6.99 19.96 -1.48
C THR A 88 -5.70 20.67 -1.87
N ALA A 89 -4.78 20.02 -2.58
CA ALA A 89 -3.50 20.57 -2.99
C ALA A 89 -3.60 21.84 -3.88
N PRO A 90 -4.58 22.02 -4.79
CA PRO A 90 -4.70 23.25 -5.53
C PRO A 90 -5.06 24.47 -4.68
N ALA A 91 -5.53 24.28 -3.45
CA ALA A 91 -5.86 25.40 -2.54
C ALA A 91 -4.70 25.83 -1.63
N VAL A 92 -3.58 25.10 -1.60
CA VAL A 92 -2.52 25.30 -0.60
C VAL A 92 -1.14 25.61 -1.23
N GLU A 93 -1.04 25.71 -2.55
CA GLU A 93 0.25 26.08 -3.19
C GLU A 93 0.67 27.56 -2.93
N ALA A 94 -0.12 28.33 -2.15
CA ALA A 94 0.25 29.71 -1.80
C ALA A 94 0.98 29.84 -0.45
N THR A 95 0.94 28.86 0.44
CA THR A 95 1.61 28.96 1.75
C THR A 95 1.96 27.58 2.31
N ALA A 96 3.16 27.15 2.12
CA ALA A 96 4.02 26.47 3.11
C ALA A 96 5.14 25.66 2.44
N LYS A 97 6.34 26.18 2.52
CA LYS A 97 7.56 25.37 2.45
C LYS A 97 7.49 24.27 3.52
N PRO A 98 7.76 23.00 3.18
CA PRO A 98 7.89 21.98 4.21
C PRO A 98 9.15 22.28 5.03
N ALA A 99 8.96 22.56 6.29
CA ALA A 99 10.06 22.56 7.24
C ALA A 99 10.65 21.16 7.31
N THR A 100 11.87 21.01 6.86
CA THR A 100 12.69 19.83 7.06
C THR A 100 12.85 19.62 8.56
N LYS A 101 12.17 18.66 9.12
CA LYS A 101 12.46 18.19 10.47
C LYS A 101 13.79 17.45 10.41
N LYS A 102 14.85 18.18 10.74
CA LYS A 102 16.17 17.66 11.03
C LYS A 102 16.03 16.74 12.25
N ALA A 103 16.35 15.47 12.07
CA ALA A 103 16.41 14.52 13.18
C ALA A 103 17.50 14.97 14.18
N PRO A 104 17.25 14.91 15.49
CA PRO A 104 18.29 15.22 16.46
C PRO A 104 19.37 14.16 16.41
N ALA A 105 20.58 14.58 16.14
CA ALA A 105 21.77 13.77 16.26
C ALA A 105 21.92 13.35 17.74
N LYS A 106 21.94 12.04 17.99
CA LYS A 106 22.24 11.46 19.26
C LYS A 106 23.73 11.60 19.52
N SER A 107 24.15 12.63 20.24
CA SER A 107 25.51 12.75 20.73
C SER A 107 25.67 11.76 21.90
N THR A 108 26.35 10.68 21.70
CA THR A 108 26.91 9.87 22.76
C THR A 108 28.22 10.49 23.17
N ALA A 109 28.17 11.40 24.11
CA ALA A 109 29.35 11.79 24.82
C ALA A 109 29.66 10.72 25.89
N LYS A 110 30.57 9.84 25.57
CA LYS A 110 31.18 8.96 26.55
C LYS A 110 32.36 9.69 27.17
N ALA A 111 32.12 10.39 28.24
CA ALA A 111 33.21 10.86 29.08
C ALA A 111 33.71 9.68 29.91
N SER A 112 34.87 9.17 29.58
CA SER A 112 35.63 8.34 30.49
C SER A 112 36.73 9.21 31.11
N SER A 113 36.45 9.72 32.26
CA SER A 113 37.51 10.25 33.13
C SER A 113 37.97 9.15 34.05
N LYS A 114 39.03 8.50 33.71
CA LYS A 114 39.77 7.69 34.67
C LYS A 114 40.90 8.54 35.19
N ALA A 115 40.64 9.21 36.28
CA ALA A 115 41.74 9.76 37.07
C ALA A 115 42.33 8.61 37.88
N LYS A 116 43.58 8.32 37.65
CA LYS A 116 44.35 7.39 38.45
C LYS A 116 45.28 8.15 39.37
N LYS A 117 45.16 7.78 40.60
CA LYS A 117 46.34 7.75 41.47
C LYS A 117 46.23 6.60 42.42
#